data_f3650e40775a6332b42cd9daaafb9ada
#
_entry.id   f3650e40775a6332b42cd9daaafb9ada
#
_cell.length_a   1.000
_cell.length_b   1.000
_cell.length_c   1.000
_cell.angle_alpha   90.00
_cell.angle_beta   90.00
_cell.angle_gamma   90.00
#
_symmetry.space_group_name_H-M   'P 1'
#
loop_
_entity.id
_entity.type
_entity.pdbx_description
1 polymer ?
#
loop_
_entity_poly.entity_id
_entity_poly.type
_entity_poly.pdbx_seq_one_letter_code
_entity_poly.pdbx_strand_id
1 'polypeptide(L)'
;MSRLRTIAPAAGLILILSGCSPQASPSPSAEAAASGEPTSAPPAESAAPATAGPQGDKFKGINVNILTFNGPQVAEPLQRRAPDWEQLTGGHVNVVAVGFQTIYDKALLDASTGTNAFDAYVFDPQWLGDFTGPGYLLDITDRVKSDAQLEWDDIGPFFRDFNATYNGKVYTIPLDGDFHMVYYRSDLLDKDGVAPPKTWDDYVAVAQKYHGQDLNGDGEPDYGSCIAKKKGAQSYWWIISVAAGLIQGKGTNDGAFFDTSNMNPLFGPNDAMTKALQMYKKTTEFGPPDELNMDVGGTRGLFTTGRCALTMDWGDIGTLTPGTYAQDKTGATITPGWTEVLDRSTGKLVACDATTCPDAVDGVNYAPFASFGGWSGAINAAAPKEQQDAVYDFLSYMSSPAISGLDVTLGKTGYNPYRTSHFSNLQPWIDAGLSEAAATNYLGAIQASLQNKNMVLDMRIPQTKRYQQDVLDTALAQYLAGELDEAGAEQAIAAGWNQVTDEVGRDQQLAAYVASLGVQR
;
A
#
# COMPACT_ATOMS: atom_id res chain seq x y z
N MET A 1 -31.49 60.23 16.37
CA MET A 1 -31.48 60.50 17.83
C MET A 1 -30.59 59.44 18.44
N SER A 2 -29.30 59.79 18.61
CA SER A 2 -28.60 60.12 19.86
C SER A 2 -28.60 58.91 20.84
N ARG A 3 -27.47 58.32 21.26
CA ARG A 3 -26.19 58.90 21.72
C ARG A 3 -25.09 57.82 21.79
N LEU A 4 -23.90 58.23 21.42
CA LEU A 4 -22.61 57.63 21.83
C LEU A 4 -22.42 57.61 23.35
N ARG A 5 -21.61 56.67 23.86
CA ARG A 5 -20.60 56.94 24.87
C ARG A 5 -19.47 55.90 24.84
N THR A 6 -18.33 56.31 24.44
CA THR A 6 -16.94 55.83 24.65
C THR A 6 -16.54 56.02 26.12
N ILE A 7 -15.69 55.13 26.65
CA ILE A 7 -14.54 55.42 27.56
C ILE A 7 -13.61 54.20 27.63
N ALA A 8 -12.33 54.38 27.26
CA ALA A 8 -11.10 53.72 27.71
C ALA A 8 -10.28 54.81 28.44
N PRO A 9 -9.12 54.62 29.02
CA PRO A 9 -8.30 53.44 29.37
C PRO A 9 -7.71 53.52 30.81
N ALA A 10 -6.92 52.54 31.25
CA ALA A 10 -5.77 52.83 32.11
C ALA A 10 -4.81 51.62 32.19
N ALA A 11 -3.55 51.93 31.97
CA ALA A 11 -2.38 51.07 32.06
C ALA A 11 -1.91 50.93 33.51
N GLY A 12 -1.17 49.83 33.77
CA GLY A 12 -0.46 49.64 35.01
C GLY A 12 0.63 48.59 34.85
N LEU A 13 1.82 49.08 34.56
CA LEU A 13 3.10 48.37 34.47
C LEU A 13 3.70 48.25 35.87
N ILE A 14 4.11 47.06 36.32
CA ILE A 14 5.17 46.94 37.36
C ILE A 14 6.01 45.68 37.05
N LEU A 15 7.28 45.90 36.71
CA LEU A 15 8.40 44.97 36.77
C LEU A 15 8.86 44.81 38.23
N ILE A 16 9.20 43.59 38.64
CA ILE A 16 10.29 43.38 39.62
C ILE A 16 11.05 42.10 39.25
N LEU A 17 12.33 42.26 38.99
CA LEU A 17 13.41 41.28 38.87
C LEU A 17 13.86 40.79 40.24
N SER A 18 14.26 39.53 40.34
CA SER A 18 15.36 38.95 41.16
C SER A 18 15.24 37.43 41.10
N GLY A 19 16.09 36.62 40.60
CA GLY A 19 17.53 36.52 40.73
C GLY A 19 17.88 35.47 41.79
N CYS A 20 18.35 34.30 41.30
CA CYS A 20 19.44 33.49 41.88
C CYS A 20 19.28 31.98 41.68
N SER A 21 20.08 31.40 40.80
CA SER A 21 20.67 30.07 41.00
C SER A 21 21.83 30.23 42.04
N PRO A 22 22.46 29.23 42.60
CA PRO A 22 22.71 27.86 42.16
C PRO A 22 22.76 26.83 43.32
N GLN A 23 22.90 25.55 43.07
CA GLN A 23 24.05 24.73 43.57
C GLN A 23 23.80 23.24 43.39
N ALA A 24 24.86 22.61 42.92
CA ALA A 24 24.97 21.16 42.71
C ALA A 24 25.47 20.43 43.96
N SER A 25 25.24 19.11 43.92
CA SER A 25 26.00 18.01 44.56
C SER A 25 25.56 17.55 45.95
N PRO A 26 25.89 16.31 46.40
CA PRO A 26 26.50 15.18 45.66
C PRO A 26 25.78 13.83 45.86
N SER A 27 26.18 12.84 45.07
CA SER A 27 25.94 11.40 45.29
C SER A 27 26.61 10.85 46.55
N PRO A 28 26.13 9.73 47.08
CA PRO A 28 27.02 8.76 47.66
C PRO A 28 27.08 7.44 46.91
N SER A 29 28.29 6.99 46.69
CA SER A 29 28.68 5.64 46.31
C SER A 29 28.22 4.61 47.33
N ALA A 30 27.82 3.44 46.90
CA ALA A 30 27.89 2.21 47.67
C ALA A 30 28.20 1.04 46.74
N GLU A 31 29.05 0.27 47.24
CA GLU A 31 29.92 -0.78 46.74
C GLU A 31 29.23 -2.01 46.11
N ALA A 32 30.05 -2.69 45.37
CA ALA A 32 29.87 -3.90 44.59
C ALA A 32 29.35 -5.11 45.41
N ALA A 33 28.51 -5.90 44.74
CA ALA A 33 28.48 -7.35 44.94
C ALA A 33 28.44 -8.01 43.57
N ALA A 34 29.46 -8.79 43.27
CA ALA A 34 29.65 -9.59 42.08
C ALA A 34 28.71 -10.81 42.10
N SER A 35 28.06 -11.10 41.00
CA SER A 35 27.72 -12.49 40.63
C SER A 35 27.34 -12.61 39.15
N GLY A 36 28.12 -13.44 38.45
CA GLY A 36 27.62 -14.31 37.37
C GLY A 36 27.44 -13.66 36.01
N GLU A 37 28.47 -13.60 35.19
CA GLU A 37 28.37 -13.49 33.75
C GLU A 37 27.60 -14.67 33.14
N PRO A 38 26.62 -14.46 32.26
CA PRO A 38 26.27 -15.46 31.25
C PRO A 38 27.24 -15.29 30.08
N THR A 39 27.96 -16.35 29.76
CA THR A 39 28.79 -16.54 28.59
C THR A 39 27.98 -16.16 27.32
N SER A 40 28.35 -15.04 26.72
CA SER A 40 27.91 -14.67 25.37
C SER A 40 28.52 -15.63 24.36
N ALA A 41 27.65 -16.26 23.53
CA ALA A 41 28.08 -16.94 22.32
C ALA A 41 28.85 -15.95 21.42
N PRO A 42 29.87 -16.41 20.69
CA PRO A 42 30.60 -15.54 19.79
C PRO A 42 29.66 -14.98 18.72
N PRO A 43 29.81 -13.70 18.33
CA PRO A 43 29.05 -13.14 17.23
C PRO A 43 29.37 -13.94 15.96
N ALA A 44 28.32 -14.27 15.21
CA ALA A 44 28.48 -14.86 13.88
C ALA A 44 29.44 -13.98 13.08
N GLU A 45 30.46 -14.61 12.58
CA GLU A 45 31.49 -13.99 11.74
C GLU A 45 30.79 -13.36 10.54
N SER A 46 30.74 -12.03 10.51
CA SER A 46 30.31 -11.26 9.35
C SER A 46 31.19 -11.73 8.19
N ALA A 47 30.58 -12.31 7.17
CA ALA A 47 31.28 -12.65 5.94
C ALA A 47 32.05 -11.42 5.48
N ALA A 48 33.36 -11.57 5.33
CA ALA A 48 34.22 -10.51 4.82
C ALA A 48 33.63 -10.01 3.48
N PRO A 49 33.61 -8.70 3.24
CA PRO A 49 33.15 -8.19 1.95
C PRO A 49 33.98 -8.86 0.85
N ALA A 50 33.27 -9.46 -0.13
CA ALA A 50 33.91 -10.00 -1.32
C ALA A 50 34.84 -8.91 -1.87
N THR A 51 36.08 -9.26 -2.18
CA THR A 51 37.03 -8.33 -2.79
C THR A 51 36.38 -7.71 -4.01
N ALA A 52 36.09 -6.41 -3.92
CA ALA A 52 35.47 -5.67 -4.99
C ALA A 52 36.29 -5.85 -6.28
N GLY A 53 35.65 -6.38 -7.32
CA GLY A 53 36.20 -6.39 -8.66
C GLY A 53 36.47 -4.95 -9.15
N PRO A 54 37.17 -4.75 -10.29
CA PRO A 54 37.40 -3.42 -10.80
C PRO A 54 36.05 -2.70 -11.01
N GLN A 55 35.95 -1.46 -10.53
CA GLN A 55 34.76 -0.62 -10.69
C GLN A 55 34.48 -0.40 -12.19
N GLY A 56 33.23 -0.63 -12.61
CA GLY A 56 32.79 -0.29 -13.95
C GLY A 56 32.87 1.21 -14.21
N ASP A 57 32.84 1.61 -15.46
CA ASP A 57 32.95 3.01 -15.87
C ASP A 57 31.82 3.49 -16.81
N LYS A 58 30.79 2.65 -17.03
CA LYS A 58 29.67 2.90 -17.94
C LYS A 58 28.96 4.24 -17.65
N PHE A 59 28.79 4.57 -16.37
CA PHE A 59 28.16 5.81 -15.91
C PHE A 59 29.07 6.63 -15.00
N LYS A 60 30.38 6.53 -15.19
CA LYS A 60 31.35 7.22 -14.36
C LYS A 60 31.14 8.73 -14.35
N GLY A 61 30.91 9.26 -13.14
CA GLY A 61 30.68 10.68 -12.92
C GLY A 61 29.22 11.12 -13.12
N ILE A 62 28.31 10.20 -13.47
CA ILE A 62 26.87 10.47 -13.53
C ILE A 62 26.27 10.29 -12.14
N ASN A 63 25.57 11.32 -11.66
CA ASN A 63 24.81 11.28 -10.42
C ASN A 63 23.33 11.37 -10.77
N VAL A 64 22.50 10.53 -10.13
CA VAL A 64 21.05 10.51 -10.30
C VAL A 64 20.35 10.67 -8.95
N ASN A 65 19.30 11.49 -8.93
CA ASN A 65 18.43 11.71 -7.77
C ASN A 65 17.10 10.99 -7.99
N ILE A 66 16.75 10.07 -7.10
CA ILE A 66 15.49 9.31 -7.17
C ILE A 66 14.61 9.71 -5.98
N LEU A 67 13.44 10.30 -6.25
CA LEU A 67 12.45 10.58 -5.24
C LEU A 67 11.62 9.33 -4.94
N THR A 68 11.45 9.01 -3.66
CA THR A 68 10.62 7.88 -3.24
C THR A 68 9.97 8.07 -1.87
N PHE A 69 9.17 7.10 -1.45
CA PHE A 69 8.55 7.04 -0.13
C PHE A 69 9.55 6.69 0.96
N ASN A 70 9.51 7.43 2.06
CA ASN A 70 10.33 7.19 3.25
C ASN A 70 9.71 6.08 4.11
N GLY A 71 9.72 4.87 3.60
CA GLY A 71 9.36 3.67 4.33
C GLY A 71 10.49 2.66 4.22
N PRO A 72 10.73 1.84 5.24
CA PRO A 72 11.70 0.75 5.11
C PRO A 72 11.35 -0.18 3.94
N GLN A 73 10.08 -0.17 3.52
CA GLN A 73 9.58 -1.00 2.45
C GLN A 73 10.00 -0.54 1.05
N VAL A 74 10.23 0.76 0.81
CA VAL A 74 10.47 1.29 -0.55
C VAL A 74 11.83 1.96 -0.70
N ALA A 75 12.21 2.83 0.22
CA ALA A 75 13.51 3.51 0.16
C ALA A 75 14.68 2.55 0.44
N GLU A 76 14.50 1.60 1.36
CA GLU A 76 15.56 0.66 1.75
C GLU A 76 16.07 -0.18 0.58
N PRO A 77 15.23 -0.84 -0.26
CA PRO A 77 15.73 -1.62 -1.38
C PRO A 77 16.55 -0.80 -2.35
N LEU A 78 16.12 0.43 -2.67
CA LEU A 78 16.87 1.36 -3.51
C LEU A 78 18.23 1.70 -2.89
N GLN A 79 18.24 2.05 -1.61
CA GLN A 79 19.46 2.40 -0.86
C GLN A 79 20.42 1.23 -0.73
N ARG A 80 19.90 0.01 -0.53
CA ARG A 80 20.69 -1.21 -0.40
C ARG A 80 21.32 -1.65 -1.72
N ARG A 81 20.61 -1.47 -2.84
CA ARG A 81 21.09 -1.85 -4.18
C ARG A 81 21.94 -0.79 -4.87
N ALA A 82 21.85 0.47 -4.45
CA ALA A 82 22.64 1.54 -5.03
C ALA A 82 24.16 1.25 -4.99
N PRO A 83 24.79 0.86 -3.86
CA PRO A 83 26.21 0.58 -3.82
C PRO A 83 26.67 -0.55 -4.77
N ASP A 84 25.86 -1.59 -4.93
CA ASP A 84 26.16 -2.70 -5.84
C ASP A 84 26.19 -2.22 -7.30
N TRP A 85 25.16 -1.43 -7.69
CA TRP A 85 25.07 -0.86 -9.02
C TRP A 85 26.17 0.19 -9.27
N GLU A 86 26.49 1.02 -8.27
CA GLU A 86 27.58 2.01 -8.34
C GLU A 86 28.93 1.32 -8.60
N GLN A 87 29.17 0.19 -7.94
CA GLN A 87 30.38 -0.62 -8.19
C GLN A 87 30.39 -1.18 -9.60
N LEU A 88 29.27 -1.65 -10.12
CA LEU A 88 29.16 -2.22 -11.46
C LEU A 88 29.34 -1.19 -12.58
N THR A 89 28.98 0.08 -12.34
CA THR A 89 28.81 1.06 -13.41
C THR A 89 29.62 2.33 -13.26
N GLY A 90 30.09 2.65 -12.06
CA GLY A 90 30.78 3.91 -11.75
C GLY A 90 29.85 5.13 -11.62
N GLY A 91 28.54 4.95 -11.74
CA GLY A 91 27.54 5.97 -11.45
C GLY A 91 27.33 6.16 -9.96
N HIS A 92 26.47 7.11 -9.58
CA HIS A 92 26.04 7.35 -8.19
C HIS A 92 24.53 7.57 -8.10
N VAL A 93 23.88 6.91 -7.13
CA VAL A 93 22.43 7.02 -6.89
C VAL A 93 22.17 7.68 -5.53
N ASN A 94 21.51 8.82 -5.55
CA ASN A 94 21.02 9.51 -4.37
C ASN A 94 19.51 9.25 -4.21
N VAL A 95 19.12 8.55 -3.15
CA VAL A 95 17.71 8.25 -2.85
C VAL A 95 17.15 9.32 -1.91
N VAL A 96 16.21 10.11 -2.40
CA VAL A 96 15.53 11.16 -1.64
C VAL A 96 14.20 10.64 -1.15
N ALA A 97 14.13 10.24 0.11
CA ALA A 97 12.96 9.65 0.72
C ALA A 97 12.10 10.69 1.45
N VAL A 98 10.78 10.69 1.20
CA VAL A 98 9.81 11.62 1.78
C VAL A 98 8.58 10.90 2.31
N GLY A 99 7.79 11.56 3.17
CA GLY A 99 6.54 10.99 3.69
C GLY A 99 5.52 10.71 2.58
N PHE A 100 4.71 9.66 2.76
CA PHE A 100 3.72 9.21 1.77
C PHE A 100 2.80 10.34 1.26
N GLN A 101 2.30 11.18 2.15
CA GLN A 101 1.41 12.30 1.79
C GLN A 101 2.05 13.38 0.92
N THR A 102 3.39 13.45 0.89
CA THR A 102 4.13 14.53 0.20
C THR A 102 4.80 14.10 -1.09
N ILE A 103 4.93 12.80 -1.34
CA ILE A 103 5.65 12.30 -2.52
C ILE A 103 4.99 12.72 -3.83
N TYR A 104 3.66 12.58 -3.92
CA TYR A 104 2.90 12.99 -5.11
C TYR A 104 3.11 14.48 -5.42
N ASP A 105 2.89 15.34 -4.42
CA ASP A 105 2.97 16.80 -4.61
C ASP A 105 4.38 17.23 -5.00
N LYS A 106 5.43 16.62 -4.41
CA LYS A 106 6.83 16.89 -4.78
C LYS A 106 7.17 16.42 -6.19
N ALA A 107 6.76 15.21 -6.55
CA ALA A 107 6.99 14.68 -7.89
C ALA A 107 6.28 15.52 -8.96
N LEU A 108 5.00 15.85 -8.72
CA LEU A 108 4.21 16.64 -9.66
C LEU A 108 4.73 18.09 -9.78
N LEU A 109 5.13 18.70 -8.68
CA LEU A 109 5.73 20.05 -8.71
C LEU A 109 7.04 20.04 -9.51
N ASP A 110 7.95 19.11 -9.24
CA ASP A 110 9.22 18.99 -9.95
C ASP A 110 9.00 18.78 -11.46
N ALA A 111 8.14 17.81 -11.81
CA ALA A 111 7.83 17.49 -13.20
C ALA A 111 7.15 18.66 -13.93
N SER A 112 6.16 19.32 -13.31
CA SER A 112 5.38 20.39 -13.94
C SER A 112 6.16 21.72 -14.10
N THR A 113 7.10 21.98 -13.21
CA THR A 113 7.97 23.17 -13.29
C THR A 113 9.22 22.94 -14.13
N GLY A 114 9.55 21.68 -14.43
CA GLY A 114 10.77 21.32 -15.16
C GLY A 114 12.06 21.63 -14.39
N THR A 115 11.99 21.69 -13.06
CA THR A 115 13.18 21.99 -12.23
C THR A 115 14.21 20.87 -12.27
N ASN A 116 13.78 19.65 -12.57
CA ASN A 116 14.61 18.45 -12.59
C ASN A 116 15.46 18.29 -11.32
N ALA A 117 14.84 18.50 -10.17
CA ALA A 117 15.47 18.18 -8.88
C ALA A 117 15.61 16.66 -8.70
N PHE A 118 14.74 15.90 -9.37
CA PHE A 118 14.76 14.45 -9.40
C PHE A 118 14.79 13.93 -10.84
N ASP A 119 15.71 13.00 -11.11
CA ASP A 119 15.84 12.35 -12.41
C ASP A 119 14.85 11.19 -12.58
N ALA A 120 14.33 10.68 -11.46
CA ALA A 120 13.34 9.63 -11.42
C ALA A 120 12.43 9.72 -10.19
N TYR A 121 11.29 9.04 -10.32
CA TYR A 121 10.31 8.87 -9.26
C TYR A 121 10.02 7.37 -9.08
N VAL A 122 10.14 6.86 -7.85
CA VAL A 122 9.58 5.55 -7.50
C VAL A 122 8.32 5.82 -6.71
N PHE A 123 7.16 5.62 -7.34
CA PHE A 123 5.86 6.07 -6.87
C PHE A 123 4.73 5.10 -7.24
N ASP A 124 3.51 5.44 -6.84
CA ASP A 124 2.31 4.68 -7.13
C ASP A 124 1.86 4.86 -8.58
N PRO A 125 1.77 3.80 -9.41
CA PRO A 125 1.29 3.88 -10.79
C PRO A 125 -0.14 4.44 -10.96
N GLN A 126 -0.94 4.49 -9.91
CA GLN A 126 -2.24 5.16 -9.93
C GLN A 126 -2.15 6.64 -10.34
N TRP A 127 -0.98 7.28 -10.16
CA TRP A 127 -0.78 8.69 -10.51
C TRP A 127 -0.39 8.90 -11.97
N LEU A 128 -0.19 7.84 -12.76
CA LEU A 128 0.21 7.95 -14.18
C LEU A 128 -0.70 8.86 -15.00
N GLY A 129 -2.00 8.95 -14.66
CA GLY A 129 -2.94 9.85 -15.32
C GLY A 129 -2.53 11.32 -15.27
N ASP A 130 -1.92 11.77 -14.17
CA ASP A 130 -1.47 13.16 -14.00
C ASP A 130 -0.10 13.44 -14.63
N PHE A 131 0.72 12.43 -14.80
CA PHE A 131 2.10 12.58 -15.28
C PHE A 131 2.26 12.30 -16.78
N THR A 132 1.45 11.40 -17.35
CA THR A 132 1.63 10.96 -18.76
C THR A 132 1.00 11.93 -19.74
N GLY A 133 -0.18 12.49 -19.43
CA GLY A 133 -0.87 13.44 -20.31
C GLY A 133 -0.03 14.66 -20.67
N PRO A 134 0.59 15.35 -19.71
CA PRO A 134 1.48 16.48 -19.97
C PRO A 134 2.87 16.09 -20.51
N GLY A 135 3.21 14.80 -20.56
CA GLY A 135 4.51 14.33 -21.07
C GLY A 135 5.65 14.46 -20.05
N TYR A 136 5.36 14.37 -18.75
CA TYR A 136 6.37 14.48 -17.69
C TYR A 136 7.23 13.23 -17.53
N LEU A 137 6.77 12.07 -18.02
CA LEU A 137 7.49 10.81 -17.94
C LEU A 137 8.03 10.38 -19.30
N LEU A 138 9.20 9.77 -19.29
CA LEU A 138 9.82 9.19 -20.47
C LEU A 138 9.06 7.92 -20.90
N ASP A 139 8.67 7.86 -22.18
CA ASP A 139 8.17 6.63 -22.82
C ASP A 139 9.33 5.64 -22.98
N ILE A 140 9.24 4.51 -22.31
CA ILE A 140 10.28 3.46 -22.31
C ILE A 140 9.84 2.18 -23.04
N THR A 141 8.75 2.24 -23.82
CA THR A 141 8.10 1.08 -24.47
C THR A 141 9.07 0.21 -25.28
N ASP A 142 9.87 0.82 -26.15
CA ASP A 142 10.79 0.08 -27.00
C ASP A 142 12.02 -0.41 -26.22
N ARG A 143 12.39 0.33 -25.20
CA ARG A 143 13.57 0.04 -24.39
C ARG A 143 13.36 -1.21 -23.53
N VAL A 144 12.23 -1.33 -22.84
CA VAL A 144 11.94 -2.49 -21.99
C VAL A 144 11.85 -3.79 -22.77
N LYS A 145 11.34 -3.75 -24.02
CA LYS A 145 11.21 -4.93 -24.88
C LYS A 145 12.53 -5.45 -25.43
N SER A 146 13.54 -4.60 -25.49
CA SER A 146 14.88 -4.94 -25.99
C SER A 146 15.90 -5.19 -24.89
N ASP A 147 15.52 -5.03 -23.64
CA ASP A 147 16.41 -5.13 -22.49
C ASP A 147 16.50 -6.59 -21.99
N ALA A 148 17.62 -7.24 -22.33
CA ALA A 148 17.88 -8.62 -21.90
C ALA A 148 18.09 -8.78 -20.38
N GLN A 149 18.52 -7.71 -19.67
CA GLN A 149 18.68 -7.74 -18.22
C GLN A 149 17.35 -7.71 -17.49
N LEU A 150 16.41 -6.91 -18.02
CA LEU A 150 15.10 -6.72 -17.41
C LEU A 150 14.21 -7.96 -17.55
N GLU A 151 14.37 -8.73 -18.65
CA GLU A 151 13.49 -9.86 -18.98
C GLU A 151 12.00 -9.46 -18.87
N TRP A 152 11.59 -8.47 -19.68
CA TRP A 152 10.28 -7.84 -19.62
C TRP A 152 9.11 -8.82 -19.64
N ASP A 153 9.23 -9.92 -20.39
CA ASP A 153 8.17 -10.92 -20.54
C ASP A 153 7.98 -11.81 -19.29
N ASP A 154 8.96 -11.83 -18.38
CA ASP A 154 8.83 -12.51 -17.08
C ASP A 154 8.00 -11.69 -16.06
N ILE A 155 7.86 -10.38 -16.27
CA ILE A 155 6.97 -9.57 -15.44
C ILE A 155 5.52 -10.04 -15.66
N GLY A 156 4.82 -10.34 -14.57
CA GLY A 156 3.45 -10.83 -14.59
C GLY A 156 2.51 -9.92 -15.39
N PRO A 157 1.57 -10.45 -16.18
CA PRO A 157 0.75 -9.68 -17.10
C PRO A 157 0.06 -8.47 -16.48
N PHE A 158 -0.47 -8.59 -15.27
CA PHE A 158 -1.09 -7.47 -14.56
C PHE A 158 -0.12 -6.29 -14.38
N PHE A 159 1.09 -6.56 -13.91
CA PHE A 159 2.09 -5.52 -13.65
C PHE A 159 2.64 -4.92 -14.93
N ARG A 160 2.84 -5.76 -15.95
CA ARG A 160 3.37 -5.37 -17.26
C ARG A 160 2.36 -4.57 -18.08
N ASP A 161 1.17 -5.15 -18.29
CA ASP A 161 0.21 -4.68 -19.28
C ASP A 161 -0.77 -3.63 -18.72
N PHE A 162 -1.01 -3.67 -17.40
CA PHE A 162 -1.83 -2.68 -16.72
C PHE A 162 -0.99 -1.70 -15.92
N ASN A 163 -0.23 -2.18 -14.92
CA ASN A 163 0.41 -1.31 -13.93
C ASN A 163 1.48 -0.40 -14.54
N ALA A 164 2.40 -0.96 -15.35
CA ALA A 164 3.48 -0.21 -16.00
C ALA A 164 3.03 0.56 -17.25
N THR A 165 1.84 0.25 -17.79
CA THR A 165 1.37 0.74 -19.08
C THR A 165 0.22 1.74 -18.91
N TYR A 166 0.28 2.85 -19.65
CA TYR A 166 -0.79 3.84 -19.73
C TYR A 166 -0.98 4.28 -21.18
N ASN A 167 -2.24 4.23 -21.68
CA ASN A 167 -2.57 4.53 -23.08
C ASN A 167 -1.70 3.77 -24.11
N GLY A 168 -1.42 2.49 -23.84
CA GLY A 168 -0.64 1.62 -24.72
C GLY A 168 0.87 1.85 -24.73
N LYS A 169 1.40 2.69 -23.83
CA LYS A 169 2.82 3.00 -23.68
C LYS A 169 3.30 2.62 -22.30
N VAL A 170 4.53 2.12 -22.20
CA VAL A 170 5.19 1.78 -20.94
C VAL A 170 5.90 3.01 -20.38
N TYR A 171 5.60 3.36 -19.13
CA TYR A 171 6.17 4.51 -18.46
C TYR A 171 6.92 4.16 -17.17
N THR A 172 6.69 2.97 -16.62
CA THR A 172 7.34 2.54 -15.39
C THR A 172 7.96 1.17 -15.51
N ILE A 173 8.95 0.90 -14.66
CA ILE A 173 9.49 -0.44 -14.42
C ILE A 173 8.96 -0.89 -13.05
N PRO A 174 8.18 -1.99 -12.97
CA PRO A 174 7.72 -2.55 -11.71
C PRO A 174 8.89 -2.99 -10.83
N LEU A 175 8.82 -2.65 -9.54
CA LEU A 175 9.76 -3.08 -8.51
C LEU A 175 9.08 -3.92 -7.43
N ASP A 176 7.76 -3.87 -7.39
CA ASP A 176 6.92 -4.41 -6.34
C ASP A 176 5.58 -4.87 -6.89
N GLY A 177 4.91 -5.79 -6.21
CA GLY A 177 3.61 -6.33 -6.57
C GLY A 177 2.65 -6.34 -5.39
N ASP A 178 1.93 -5.23 -5.18
CA ASP A 178 1.01 -5.09 -4.07
C ASP A 178 -0.43 -5.50 -4.40
N PHE A 179 -1.06 -6.20 -3.46
CA PHE A 179 -2.51 -6.44 -3.40
C PHE A 179 -2.93 -6.62 -1.97
N HIS A 180 -4.21 -6.33 -1.70
CA HIS A 180 -4.77 -6.62 -0.40
C HIS A 180 -5.09 -8.11 -0.25
N MET A 181 -4.73 -8.64 0.91
CA MET A 181 -5.07 -9.99 1.34
C MET A 181 -5.56 -9.97 2.79
N VAL A 182 -6.20 -11.04 3.20
CA VAL A 182 -6.47 -11.31 4.60
C VAL A 182 -5.48 -12.35 5.10
N TYR A 183 -4.80 -12.01 6.18
CA TYR A 183 -3.97 -12.92 6.94
C TYR A 183 -4.67 -13.33 8.21
N TYR A 184 -4.45 -14.57 8.62
CA TYR A 184 -5.09 -15.15 9.79
C TYR A 184 -4.13 -16.03 10.57
N ARG A 185 -4.39 -16.17 11.86
CA ARG A 185 -3.67 -17.10 12.73
C ARG A 185 -4.13 -18.54 12.44
N SER A 186 -3.41 -19.24 11.55
CA SER A 186 -3.74 -20.60 11.13
C SER A 186 -3.74 -21.58 12.30
N ASP A 187 -2.83 -21.44 13.25
CA ASP A 187 -2.76 -22.26 14.46
C ASP A 187 -4.03 -22.16 15.33
N LEU A 188 -4.67 -21.00 15.39
CA LEU A 188 -5.93 -20.81 16.14
C LEU A 188 -7.10 -21.40 15.36
N LEU A 189 -7.18 -21.12 14.06
CA LEU A 189 -8.26 -21.62 13.23
C LEU A 189 -8.24 -23.16 13.14
N ASP A 190 -7.07 -23.74 12.88
CA ASP A 190 -6.88 -25.19 12.79
C ASP A 190 -7.22 -25.90 14.10
N LYS A 191 -6.76 -25.36 15.24
CA LYS A 191 -7.07 -25.87 16.58
C LYS A 191 -8.57 -25.98 16.83
N ASP A 192 -9.33 -24.97 16.36
CA ASP A 192 -10.76 -24.87 16.63
C ASP A 192 -11.62 -25.42 15.48
N GLY A 193 -11.02 -25.90 14.38
CA GLY A 193 -11.72 -26.37 13.19
C GLY A 193 -12.49 -25.27 12.46
N VAL A 194 -12.01 -24.05 12.50
CA VAL A 194 -12.58 -22.87 11.84
C VAL A 194 -11.92 -22.69 10.47
N ALA A 195 -12.71 -22.55 9.41
CA ALA A 195 -12.18 -22.27 8.08
C ALA A 195 -11.73 -20.79 7.95
N PRO A 196 -10.76 -20.48 7.08
CA PRO A 196 -10.46 -19.10 6.70
C PRO A 196 -11.71 -18.39 6.15
N PRO A 197 -11.87 -17.07 6.41
CA PRO A 197 -13.08 -16.35 6.03
C PRO A 197 -13.23 -16.28 4.50
N LYS A 198 -14.39 -16.67 3.98
CA LYS A 198 -14.77 -16.55 2.57
C LYS A 198 -15.56 -15.28 2.30
N THR A 199 -16.37 -14.86 3.25
CA THR A 199 -17.19 -13.65 3.19
C THR A 199 -16.77 -12.66 4.29
N TRP A 200 -17.17 -11.40 4.13
CA TRP A 200 -16.95 -10.40 5.19
C TRP A 200 -17.74 -10.71 6.47
N ASP A 201 -18.87 -11.39 6.34
CA ASP A 201 -19.62 -11.90 7.51
C ASP A 201 -18.81 -12.99 8.24
N ASP A 202 -18.14 -13.91 7.50
CA ASP A 202 -17.22 -14.88 8.09
C ASP A 202 -16.03 -14.19 8.77
N TYR A 203 -15.47 -13.13 8.14
CA TYR A 203 -14.38 -12.36 8.73
C TYR A 203 -14.77 -11.80 10.10
N VAL A 204 -15.95 -11.17 10.19
CA VAL A 204 -16.46 -10.63 11.46
C VAL A 204 -16.73 -11.75 12.47
N ALA A 205 -17.28 -12.89 12.03
CA ALA A 205 -17.54 -14.03 12.93
C ALA A 205 -16.24 -14.58 13.53
N VAL A 206 -15.17 -14.72 12.73
CA VAL A 206 -13.84 -15.12 13.20
C VAL A 206 -13.25 -14.07 14.14
N ALA A 207 -13.31 -12.79 13.77
CA ALA A 207 -12.84 -11.70 14.61
C ALA A 207 -13.53 -11.69 15.98
N GLN A 208 -14.86 -11.81 16.01
CA GLN A 208 -15.64 -11.87 17.24
C GLN A 208 -15.26 -13.06 18.12
N LYS A 209 -15.00 -14.22 17.49
CA LYS A 209 -14.65 -15.45 18.22
C LYS A 209 -13.37 -15.30 19.04
N TYR A 210 -12.36 -14.63 18.48
CA TYR A 210 -11.04 -14.55 19.10
C TYR A 210 -10.79 -13.25 19.88
N HIS A 211 -11.59 -12.21 19.69
CA HIS A 211 -11.44 -10.95 20.38
C HIS A 211 -11.57 -11.09 21.90
N GLY A 212 -10.64 -10.48 22.63
CA GLY A 212 -10.59 -10.50 24.10
C GLY A 212 -9.98 -11.77 24.68
N GLN A 213 -9.52 -12.73 23.87
CA GLN A 213 -8.74 -13.88 24.34
C GLN A 213 -7.25 -13.53 24.36
N ASP A 214 -6.48 -14.22 25.18
CA ASP A 214 -5.02 -14.20 25.13
C ASP A 214 -4.55 -15.11 23.98
N LEU A 215 -4.14 -14.53 22.87
CA LEU A 215 -3.81 -15.26 21.65
C LEU A 215 -2.33 -15.62 21.53
N ASN A 216 -1.47 -14.99 22.33
CA ASN A 216 -0.03 -15.18 22.29
C ASN A 216 0.56 -15.75 23.60
N GLY A 217 -0.23 -15.85 24.67
CA GLY A 217 0.16 -16.43 25.93
C GLY A 217 0.86 -15.46 26.88
N ASP A 218 0.70 -14.15 26.67
CA ASP A 218 1.30 -13.12 27.51
C ASP A 218 0.44 -12.72 28.72
N GLY A 219 -0.80 -13.24 28.81
CA GLY A 219 -1.76 -13.00 29.88
C GLY A 219 -2.65 -11.78 29.67
N GLU A 220 -2.51 -11.06 28.55
CA GLU A 220 -3.30 -9.89 28.20
C GLU A 220 -4.36 -10.23 27.13
N PRO A 221 -5.52 -9.56 27.13
CA PRO A 221 -6.52 -9.75 26.09
C PRO A 221 -6.04 -9.17 24.75
N ASP A 222 -6.25 -9.95 23.67
CA ASP A 222 -5.85 -9.62 22.32
C ASP A 222 -7.03 -9.31 21.40
N TYR A 223 -6.75 -9.06 20.13
CA TYR A 223 -7.70 -8.50 19.18
C TYR A 223 -8.13 -9.52 18.13
N GLY A 224 -9.40 -9.50 17.78
CA GLY A 224 -9.95 -10.36 16.71
C GLY A 224 -9.55 -9.89 15.32
N SER A 225 -9.39 -8.58 15.12
CA SER A 225 -9.04 -7.94 13.85
C SER A 225 -8.12 -6.76 14.07
N CYS A 226 -7.15 -6.53 13.19
CA CYS A 226 -6.29 -5.36 13.21
C CYS A 226 -6.16 -4.82 11.77
N ILE A 227 -6.80 -3.69 11.48
CA ILE A 227 -6.77 -3.04 10.16
C ILE A 227 -6.29 -1.60 10.35
N ALA A 228 -5.33 -1.16 9.54
CA ALA A 228 -4.80 0.20 9.60
C ALA A 228 -5.86 1.22 9.16
N LYS A 229 -6.41 2.02 10.08
CA LYS A 229 -7.52 2.94 9.80
C LYS A 229 -7.18 4.42 9.95
N LYS A 230 -5.91 4.73 10.17
CA LYS A 230 -5.46 6.11 10.33
C LYS A 230 -5.66 6.90 9.04
N LYS A 231 -6.31 8.07 9.16
CA LYS A 231 -6.43 9.03 8.07
C LYS A 231 -5.05 9.43 7.54
N GLY A 232 -4.91 9.49 6.23
CA GLY A 232 -3.66 9.82 5.56
C GLY A 232 -2.63 8.69 5.56
N ALA A 233 -3.01 7.50 6.04
CA ALA A 233 -2.18 6.31 6.08
C ALA A 233 -2.85 5.12 5.36
N GLN A 234 -3.40 5.39 4.18
CA GLN A 234 -3.92 4.37 3.27
C GLN A 234 -5.33 3.81 3.63
N SER A 235 -6.03 4.37 4.62
CA SER A 235 -7.35 3.89 5.07
C SER A 235 -8.39 3.79 3.93
N TYR A 236 -8.30 4.66 2.93
CA TYR A 236 -9.18 4.66 1.76
C TYR A 236 -9.06 3.39 0.90
N TRP A 237 -7.93 2.72 0.87
CA TRP A 237 -7.78 1.46 0.13
C TRP A 237 -8.45 0.29 0.84
N TRP A 238 -8.47 0.29 2.18
CA TRP A 238 -9.13 -0.78 2.93
C TRP A 238 -10.65 -0.79 2.73
N ILE A 239 -11.30 0.37 2.76
CA ILE A 239 -12.75 0.45 2.47
C ILE A 239 -13.06 0.05 1.01
N ILE A 240 -12.16 0.32 0.06
CA ILE A 240 -12.32 -0.14 -1.32
C ILE A 240 -12.36 -1.67 -1.36
N SER A 241 -11.46 -2.36 -0.67
CA SER A 241 -11.46 -3.83 -0.60
C SER A 241 -12.74 -4.40 0.01
N VAL A 242 -13.31 -3.73 1.00
CA VAL A 242 -14.59 -4.15 1.59
C VAL A 242 -15.75 -3.93 0.63
N ALA A 243 -15.78 -2.80 -0.08
CA ALA A 243 -16.85 -2.44 -1.00
C ALA A 243 -16.79 -3.19 -2.34
N ALA A 244 -15.60 -3.61 -2.76
CA ALA A 244 -15.32 -4.12 -4.09
C ALA A 244 -16.31 -5.21 -4.56
N GLY A 245 -16.48 -6.26 -3.79
CA GLY A 245 -17.39 -7.37 -4.13
C GLY A 245 -18.88 -7.02 -4.04
N LEU A 246 -19.24 -5.93 -3.37
CA LEU A 246 -20.61 -5.41 -3.40
C LEU A 246 -20.91 -4.57 -4.65
N ILE A 247 -19.88 -3.96 -5.26
CA ILE A 247 -20.07 -2.99 -6.33
C ILE A 247 -19.77 -3.60 -7.70
N GLN A 248 -18.71 -4.39 -7.82
CA GLN A 248 -18.26 -5.02 -9.06
C GLN A 248 -18.64 -6.50 -9.09
N GLY A 249 -19.45 -6.91 -10.05
CA GLY A 249 -19.93 -8.29 -10.16
C GLY A 249 -19.64 -8.97 -11.48
N LYS A 250 -19.34 -8.19 -12.52
CA LYS A 250 -19.28 -8.68 -13.92
C LYS A 250 -17.88 -8.62 -14.55
N GLY A 251 -16.87 -8.77 -13.70
CA GLY A 251 -15.47 -8.75 -14.13
C GLY A 251 -14.83 -7.36 -14.08
N THR A 252 -13.52 -7.33 -14.30
CA THR A 252 -12.68 -6.13 -14.16
C THR A 252 -13.19 -4.93 -14.97
N ASN A 253 -13.72 -5.17 -16.17
CA ASN A 253 -14.19 -4.11 -17.06
C ASN A 253 -15.50 -3.45 -16.61
N ASP A 254 -16.19 -4.03 -15.62
CA ASP A 254 -17.40 -3.44 -15.03
C ASP A 254 -17.06 -2.16 -14.24
N GLY A 255 -15.87 -2.11 -13.66
CA GLY A 255 -15.35 -0.98 -12.87
C GLY A 255 -16.03 -0.88 -11.51
N ALA A 256 -15.29 -0.42 -10.51
CA ALA A 256 -15.78 -0.33 -9.13
C ALA A 256 -16.03 1.12 -8.66
N PHE A 257 -15.43 2.13 -9.29
CA PHE A 257 -15.46 3.50 -8.77
C PHE A 257 -16.56 4.37 -9.38
N PHE A 258 -16.73 4.26 -10.68
CA PHE A 258 -17.70 5.06 -11.43
C PHE A 258 -18.48 4.17 -12.40
N ASP A 259 -19.70 4.61 -12.73
CA ASP A 259 -20.44 4.06 -13.85
C ASP A 259 -19.72 4.37 -15.16
N THR A 260 -19.39 3.33 -15.91
CA THR A 260 -18.62 3.43 -17.15
C THR A 260 -19.37 4.10 -18.31
N SER A 261 -20.64 4.45 -18.14
CA SER A 261 -21.44 5.16 -19.15
C SER A 261 -21.53 6.67 -18.93
N ASN A 262 -21.41 7.14 -17.68
CA ASN A 262 -21.75 8.52 -17.33
C ASN A 262 -20.85 9.14 -16.22
N MET A 263 -19.89 8.37 -15.68
CA MET A 263 -19.00 8.84 -14.61
C MET A 263 -19.71 9.16 -13.27
N ASN A 264 -20.90 8.59 -13.02
CA ASN A 264 -21.52 8.72 -11.73
C ASN A 264 -20.76 7.89 -10.68
N PRO A 265 -20.46 8.46 -9.50
CA PRO A 265 -19.77 7.72 -8.44
C PRO A 265 -20.58 6.51 -7.95
N LEU A 266 -19.94 5.35 -7.89
CA LEU A 266 -20.51 4.15 -7.26
C LEU A 266 -20.23 4.12 -5.74
N PHE A 267 -19.25 4.90 -5.29
CA PHE A 267 -18.97 5.19 -3.88
C PHE A 267 -19.86 6.36 -3.39
N GLY A 268 -21.17 6.21 -3.55
CA GLY A 268 -22.17 7.23 -3.21
C GLY A 268 -23.42 6.58 -2.64
N PRO A 269 -24.55 7.31 -2.54
CA PRO A 269 -25.77 6.82 -1.94
C PRO A 269 -26.33 5.59 -2.66
N ASN A 270 -26.08 4.41 -2.12
CA ASN A 270 -26.64 3.11 -2.55
C ASN A 270 -26.44 2.05 -1.46
N ASP A 271 -27.19 0.94 -1.55
CA ASP A 271 -27.16 -0.11 -0.52
C ASP A 271 -25.78 -0.77 -0.37
N ALA A 272 -24.96 -0.83 -1.45
CA ALA A 272 -23.63 -1.44 -1.40
C ALA A 272 -22.66 -0.60 -0.53
N MET A 273 -22.64 0.72 -0.72
CA MET A 273 -21.79 1.58 0.10
C MET A 273 -22.26 1.64 1.55
N THR A 274 -23.58 1.74 1.78
CA THR A 274 -24.13 1.65 3.15
C THR A 274 -23.64 0.39 3.85
N LYS A 275 -23.77 -0.79 3.20
CA LYS A 275 -23.33 -2.07 3.76
C LYS A 275 -21.80 -2.14 3.94
N ALA A 276 -21.03 -1.62 2.99
CA ALA A 276 -19.57 -1.61 3.08
C ALA A 276 -19.07 -0.73 4.24
N LEU A 277 -19.64 0.47 4.41
CA LEU A 277 -19.30 1.37 5.52
C LEU A 277 -19.63 0.73 6.87
N GLN A 278 -20.82 0.14 7.00
CA GLN A 278 -21.24 -0.58 8.22
C GLN A 278 -20.31 -1.74 8.53
N MET A 279 -19.97 -2.56 7.53
CA MET A 279 -19.03 -3.68 7.70
C MET A 279 -17.65 -3.19 8.12
N TYR A 280 -17.11 -2.16 7.45
CA TYR A 280 -15.79 -1.62 7.79
C TYR A 280 -15.75 -1.04 9.21
N LYS A 281 -16.78 -0.32 9.61
CA LYS A 281 -16.93 0.18 10.98
C LYS A 281 -17.08 -0.99 11.97
N LYS A 282 -17.83 -2.05 11.61
CA LYS A 282 -18.02 -3.24 12.45
C LYS A 282 -16.69 -3.92 12.81
N THR A 283 -15.70 -3.92 11.93
CA THR A 283 -14.39 -4.49 12.25
C THR A 283 -13.68 -3.77 13.38
N THR A 284 -13.98 -2.48 13.64
CA THR A 284 -13.37 -1.72 14.76
C THR A 284 -13.79 -2.23 16.13
N GLU A 285 -14.94 -2.89 16.25
CA GLU A 285 -15.41 -3.47 17.51
C GLU A 285 -14.50 -4.59 18.01
N PHE A 286 -13.71 -5.17 17.13
CA PHE A 286 -12.79 -6.28 17.40
C PHE A 286 -11.32 -5.89 17.28
N GLY A 287 -11.05 -4.62 17.03
CA GLY A 287 -9.71 -4.04 16.87
C GLY A 287 -9.13 -3.50 18.18
N PRO A 288 -7.89 -3.03 18.14
CA PRO A 288 -7.28 -2.29 19.24
C PRO A 288 -8.02 -0.96 19.48
N PRO A 289 -8.06 -0.47 20.74
CA PRO A 289 -8.81 0.75 21.09
C PRO A 289 -8.39 2.01 20.32
N ASP A 290 -7.15 2.08 19.85
CA ASP A 290 -6.57 3.19 19.09
C ASP A 290 -6.41 2.90 17.59
N GLU A 291 -7.12 1.91 17.06
CA GLU A 291 -7.03 1.45 15.66
C GLU A 291 -7.19 2.61 14.64
N LEU A 292 -8.03 3.61 14.95
CA LEU A 292 -8.23 4.79 14.10
C LEU A 292 -6.97 5.69 13.99
N ASN A 293 -5.98 5.49 14.84
CA ASN A 293 -4.68 6.17 14.80
C ASN A 293 -3.54 5.28 14.33
N MET A 294 -3.82 4.01 14.02
CA MET A 294 -2.81 3.07 13.57
C MET A 294 -2.62 3.09 12.05
N ASP A 295 -1.38 3.15 11.63
CA ASP A 295 -0.94 2.85 10.27
C ASP A 295 -0.52 1.38 10.14
N VAL A 296 -0.12 0.98 8.92
CA VAL A 296 0.29 -0.41 8.63
C VAL A 296 1.44 -0.90 9.51
N GLY A 297 2.36 -0.02 9.91
CA GLY A 297 3.45 -0.41 10.82
C GLY A 297 2.94 -0.85 12.18
N GLY A 298 1.95 -0.15 12.72
CA GLY A 298 1.31 -0.48 14.00
C GLY A 298 0.56 -1.80 13.95
N THR A 299 -0.29 -2.02 12.94
CA THR A 299 -1.09 -3.25 12.80
C THR A 299 -0.23 -4.47 12.50
N ARG A 300 0.81 -4.33 11.65
CA ARG A 300 1.81 -5.38 11.39
C ARG A 300 2.56 -5.79 12.65
N GLY A 301 2.94 -4.83 13.49
CA GLY A 301 3.56 -5.10 14.79
C GLY A 301 2.68 -5.93 15.70
N LEU A 302 1.39 -5.63 15.79
CA LEU A 302 0.43 -6.41 16.57
C LEU A 302 0.24 -7.81 16.00
N PHE A 303 0.09 -7.96 14.67
CA PHE A 303 -0.10 -9.27 14.05
C PHE A 303 1.14 -10.16 14.21
N THR A 304 2.33 -9.65 13.92
CA THR A 304 3.57 -10.44 14.01
C THR A 304 3.95 -10.83 15.43
N THR A 305 3.50 -10.07 16.45
CA THR A 305 3.63 -10.45 17.86
C THR A 305 2.51 -11.37 18.36
N GLY A 306 1.58 -11.77 17.49
CA GLY A 306 0.52 -12.73 17.79
C GLY A 306 -0.71 -12.13 18.45
N ARG A 307 -0.82 -10.82 18.51
CA ARG A 307 -1.90 -10.09 19.18
C ARG A 307 -3.15 -9.85 18.34
N CYS A 308 -3.17 -10.31 17.08
CA CYS A 308 -4.34 -10.21 16.21
C CYS A 308 -4.66 -11.59 15.63
N ALA A 309 -5.93 -12.00 15.67
CA ALA A 309 -6.37 -13.24 15.00
C ALA A 309 -6.43 -13.08 13.48
N LEU A 310 -6.86 -11.91 13.02
CA LEU A 310 -6.97 -11.52 11.61
C LEU A 310 -6.33 -10.15 11.37
N THR A 311 -5.81 -9.96 10.17
CA THR A 311 -5.49 -8.62 9.64
C THR A 311 -5.80 -8.59 8.14
N MET A 312 -6.21 -7.43 7.62
CA MET A 312 -6.19 -7.14 6.19
C MET A 312 -4.99 -6.24 5.93
N ASP A 313 -4.10 -6.66 5.07
CA ASP A 313 -2.85 -5.96 4.78
C ASP A 313 -2.40 -6.26 3.34
N TRP A 314 -1.33 -5.60 2.93
CA TRP A 314 -0.59 -5.85 1.70
C TRP A 314 0.10 -7.24 1.71
N GLY A 315 0.80 -7.56 0.64
CA GLY A 315 1.59 -8.78 0.54
C GLY A 315 2.69 -8.95 1.61
N ASP A 316 3.11 -7.88 2.26
CA ASP A 316 4.25 -7.83 3.19
C ASP A 316 4.18 -8.79 4.39
N ILE A 317 2.99 -9.05 4.92
CA ILE A 317 2.85 -9.88 6.14
C ILE A 317 3.51 -11.25 5.97
N GLY A 318 3.38 -11.86 4.78
CA GLY A 318 3.98 -13.17 4.53
C GLY A 318 5.48 -13.20 4.82
N THR A 319 6.20 -12.19 4.34
CA THR A 319 7.66 -12.08 4.50
C THR A 319 8.11 -11.48 5.83
N LEU A 320 7.20 -10.83 6.58
CA LEU A 320 7.50 -10.28 7.91
C LEU A 320 7.39 -11.32 9.04
N THR A 321 6.80 -12.49 8.80
CA THR A 321 6.58 -13.49 9.86
C THR A 321 7.84 -14.26 10.29
N PRO A 322 8.87 -14.54 9.44
CA PRO A 322 10.06 -15.23 9.89
C PRO A 322 10.76 -14.55 11.08
N GLY A 323 11.09 -15.34 12.09
CA GLY A 323 11.72 -14.84 13.32
C GLY A 323 10.78 -14.12 14.30
N THR A 324 9.47 -14.11 14.04
CA THR A 324 8.46 -13.51 14.93
C THR A 324 7.59 -14.58 15.61
N TYR A 325 6.69 -14.16 16.51
CA TYR A 325 5.71 -15.08 17.12
C TYR A 325 4.77 -15.70 16.08
N ALA A 326 4.47 -14.99 14.99
CA ALA A 326 3.57 -15.42 13.94
C ALA A 326 4.20 -16.38 12.91
N GLN A 327 5.51 -16.67 13.02
CA GLN A 327 6.18 -17.64 12.16
C GLN A 327 5.49 -19.00 12.21
N ASP A 328 5.21 -19.61 11.05
CA ASP A 328 4.53 -20.89 10.89
C ASP A 328 3.11 -20.96 11.53
N LYS A 329 2.56 -19.82 11.93
CA LYS A 329 1.22 -19.66 12.50
C LYS A 329 0.33 -18.75 11.65
N THR A 330 0.82 -18.33 10.50
CA THR A 330 0.13 -17.40 9.60
C THR A 330 -0.35 -18.12 8.36
N GLY A 331 -1.64 -18.00 8.07
CA GLY A 331 -2.23 -18.31 6.78
C GLY A 331 -2.61 -17.02 6.04
N ALA A 332 -2.69 -17.10 4.72
CA ALA A 332 -3.14 -16.02 3.85
C ALA A 332 -4.29 -16.49 2.98
N THR A 333 -5.21 -15.60 2.65
CA THR A 333 -6.31 -15.85 1.73
C THR A 333 -6.62 -14.57 0.94
N ILE A 334 -7.27 -14.74 -0.21
CA ILE A 334 -7.87 -13.65 -0.98
C ILE A 334 -8.79 -12.81 -0.07
N THR A 335 -8.95 -11.53 -0.37
CA THR A 335 -9.94 -10.69 0.36
C THR A 335 -11.31 -11.32 0.30
N PRO A 336 -12.06 -11.33 1.43
CA PRO A 336 -13.40 -11.92 1.49
C PRO A 336 -14.34 -11.28 0.47
N GLY A 337 -15.27 -12.09 -0.04
CA GLY A 337 -16.31 -11.65 -0.98
C GLY A 337 -17.66 -11.42 -0.30
N TRP A 338 -18.68 -11.31 -1.17
CA TRP A 338 -20.06 -11.11 -0.79
C TRP A 338 -21.00 -12.04 -1.56
N THR A 339 -22.16 -12.34 -1.00
CA THR A 339 -23.21 -13.12 -1.68
C THR A 339 -24.26 -12.26 -2.38
N GLU A 340 -24.04 -10.95 -2.36
CA GLU A 340 -24.89 -9.93 -2.96
C GLU A 340 -24.04 -8.94 -3.74
N VAL A 341 -24.63 -8.28 -4.73
CA VAL A 341 -23.99 -7.24 -5.56
C VAL A 341 -24.98 -6.13 -5.87
N LEU A 342 -24.47 -4.94 -6.14
CA LEU A 342 -25.24 -3.76 -6.51
C LEU A 342 -25.91 -3.90 -7.88
N ASP A 343 -27.23 -3.81 -7.92
CA ASP A 343 -27.94 -3.46 -9.14
C ASP A 343 -27.82 -1.94 -9.35
N ARG A 344 -26.94 -1.55 -10.26
CA ARG A 344 -26.63 -0.14 -10.55
C ARG A 344 -27.82 0.66 -11.06
N SER A 345 -28.84 -0.01 -11.60
CA SER A 345 -30.05 0.65 -12.11
C SER A 345 -31.02 1.06 -11.02
N THR A 346 -31.02 0.33 -9.90
CA THR A 346 -31.93 0.56 -8.77
C THR A 346 -31.24 1.11 -7.53
N GLY A 347 -29.91 0.99 -7.44
CA GLY A 347 -29.14 1.32 -6.25
C GLY A 347 -29.32 0.32 -5.11
N LYS A 348 -29.91 -0.86 -5.38
CA LYS A 348 -30.22 -1.89 -4.39
C LYS A 348 -29.28 -3.09 -4.52
N LEU A 349 -29.05 -3.79 -3.40
CA LEU A 349 -28.38 -5.07 -3.41
C LEU A 349 -29.31 -6.17 -3.94
N VAL A 350 -28.77 -7.04 -4.77
CA VAL A 350 -29.40 -8.25 -5.29
C VAL A 350 -28.51 -9.45 -5.03
N ALA A 351 -29.10 -10.64 -4.88
CA ALA A 351 -28.32 -11.87 -4.68
C ALA A 351 -27.41 -12.14 -5.87
N CYS A 352 -26.21 -12.64 -5.61
CA CYS A 352 -25.32 -13.14 -6.64
C CYS A 352 -25.87 -14.42 -7.28
N ASP A 353 -25.99 -14.40 -8.58
CA ASP A 353 -26.33 -15.54 -9.43
C ASP A 353 -25.48 -15.53 -10.71
N ALA A 354 -25.72 -16.48 -11.62
CA ALA A 354 -24.97 -16.57 -12.88
C ALA A 354 -25.11 -15.33 -13.79
N THR A 355 -26.08 -14.44 -13.55
CA THR A 355 -26.33 -13.23 -14.32
C THR A 355 -25.68 -12.00 -13.68
N THR A 356 -25.78 -11.90 -12.37
CA THR A 356 -25.31 -10.75 -11.59
C THR A 356 -23.84 -10.87 -11.20
N CYS A 357 -23.37 -12.12 -10.93
CA CYS A 357 -22.00 -12.44 -10.55
C CYS A 357 -21.50 -13.69 -11.29
N PRO A 358 -21.28 -13.61 -12.62
CA PRO A 358 -20.97 -14.81 -13.44
C PRO A 358 -19.68 -15.54 -13.04
N ASP A 359 -18.75 -14.85 -12.39
CA ASP A 359 -17.48 -15.41 -11.92
C ASP A 359 -17.48 -15.74 -10.40
N ALA A 360 -18.65 -15.72 -9.74
CA ALA A 360 -18.76 -16.09 -8.33
C ALA A 360 -18.37 -17.55 -8.11
N VAL A 361 -17.65 -17.80 -7.02
CA VAL A 361 -17.24 -19.15 -6.59
C VAL A 361 -18.06 -19.56 -5.38
N ASP A 362 -18.77 -20.70 -5.47
CA ASP A 362 -19.67 -21.17 -4.40
C ASP A 362 -20.70 -20.12 -3.95
N GLY A 363 -21.16 -19.27 -4.88
CA GLY A 363 -22.12 -18.19 -4.59
C GLY A 363 -21.49 -16.94 -3.95
N VAL A 364 -20.18 -16.90 -3.79
CA VAL A 364 -19.44 -15.74 -3.26
C VAL A 364 -18.80 -14.97 -4.40
N ASN A 365 -19.12 -13.69 -4.51
CA ASN A 365 -18.51 -12.75 -5.43
C ASN A 365 -17.22 -12.22 -4.83
N TYR A 366 -16.10 -12.83 -5.19
CA TYR A 366 -14.78 -12.31 -4.85
C TYR A 366 -14.39 -11.23 -5.84
N ALA A 367 -13.98 -10.08 -5.34
CA ALA A 367 -13.47 -8.98 -6.13
C ALA A 367 -12.19 -8.45 -5.48
N PRO A 368 -11.08 -9.21 -5.55
CA PRO A 368 -9.84 -8.82 -4.90
C PRO A 368 -9.36 -7.49 -5.48
N PHE A 369 -8.99 -6.59 -4.60
CA PHE A 369 -8.49 -5.28 -4.99
C PHE A 369 -6.95 -5.35 -5.10
N ALA A 370 -6.47 -5.21 -6.32
CA ALA A 370 -5.04 -5.17 -6.62
C ALA A 370 -4.41 -3.81 -6.31
N SER A 371 -5.19 -2.89 -5.74
CA SER A 371 -4.74 -1.56 -5.37
C SER A 371 -3.99 -0.88 -6.52
N PHE A 372 -2.96 -0.12 -6.23
CA PHE A 372 -2.11 0.49 -7.24
C PHE A 372 -1.16 -0.51 -7.95
N GLY A 373 -1.06 -1.76 -7.48
CA GLY A 373 -0.25 -2.83 -8.08
C GLY A 373 1.23 -2.81 -7.71
N GLY A 374 1.61 -2.02 -6.71
CA GLY A 374 2.98 -1.94 -6.20
C GLY A 374 3.83 -0.80 -6.76
N TRP A 375 4.91 -0.51 -6.07
CA TRP A 375 5.82 0.58 -6.37
C TRP A 375 6.57 0.37 -7.68
N SER A 376 6.63 1.41 -8.49
CA SER A 376 7.23 1.35 -9.82
C SER A 376 8.12 2.56 -10.08
N GLY A 377 9.22 2.35 -10.80
CA GLY A 377 10.17 3.40 -11.16
C GLY A 377 9.83 4.07 -12.49
N ALA A 378 9.67 5.39 -12.49
CA ALA A 378 9.43 6.24 -13.65
C ALA A 378 10.60 7.20 -13.87
N ILE A 379 10.90 7.53 -15.12
CA ILE A 379 12.00 8.43 -15.50
C ILE A 379 11.42 9.81 -15.81
N ASN A 380 11.98 10.86 -15.22
CA ASN A 380 11.61 12.23 -15.53
C ASN A 380 12.03 12.57 -16.98
N ALA A 381 11.06 12.95 -17.80
CA ALA A 381 11.32 13.29 -19.20
C ALA A 381 12.22 14.55 -19.37
N ALA A 382 12.25 15.43 -18.36
CA ALA A 382 13.09 16.63 -18.34
C ALA A 382 14.54 16.36 -17.91
N ALA A 383 14.84 15.15 -17.37
CA ALA A 383 16.21 14.81 -16.98
C ALA A 383 17.14 14.77 -18.19
N PRO A 384 18.41 15.15 -18.04
CA PRO A 384 19.39 15.00 -19.10
C PRO A 384 19.51 13.54 -19.56
N LYS A 385 19.84 13.34 -20.84
CA LYS A 385 19.84 12.00 -21.46
C LYS A 385 20.74 10.99 -20.73
N GLU A 386 21.89 11.44 -20.22
CA GLU A 386 22.84 10.59 -19.51
C GLU A 386 22.26 10.12 -18.17
N GLN A 387 21.53 10.98 -17.45
CA GLN A 387 20.79 10.62 -16.24
C GLN A 387 19.62 9.71 -16.54
N GLN A 388 18.84 9.96 -17.61
CA GLN A 388 17.78 9.06 -18.05
C GLN A 388 18.30 7.65 -18.32
N ASP A 389 19.48 7.53 -18.95
CA ASP A 389 20.10 6.24 -19.25
C ASP A 389 20.60 5.54 -17.99
N ALA A 390 21.19 6.28 -17.07
CA ALA A 390 21.67 5.76 -15.79
C ALA A 390 20.51 5.31 -14.89
N VAL A 391 19.44 6.11 -14.78
CA VAL A 391 18.22 5.75 -14.04
C VAL A 391 17.59 4.49 -14.62
N TYR A 392 17.42 4.43 -15.94
CA TYR A 392 16.85 3.23 -16.57
C TYR A 392 17.66 1.98 -16.25
N ASP A 393 18.97 2.06 -16.37
CA ASP A 393 19.88 0.94 -16.10
C ASP A 393 19.80 0.48 -14.64
N PHE A 394 19.71 1.44 -13.69
CA PHE A 394 19.52 1.13 -12.28
C PHE A 394 18.16 0.46 -12.00
N LEU A 395 17.06 0.98 -12.55
CA LEU A 395 15.75 0.39 -12.37
C LEU A 395 15.65 -0.99 -13.04
N SER A 396 16.24 -1.17 -14.22
CA SER A 396 16.35 -2.47 -14.90
C SER A 396 17.16 -3.46 -14.07
N TYR A 397 18.29 -3.02 -13.51
CA TYR A 397 19.11 -3.84 -12.60
C TYR A 397 18.30 -4.31 -11.40
N MET A 398 17.62 -3.40 -10.70
CA MET A 398 16.79 -3.73 -9.54
C MET A 398 15.66 -4.69 -9.89
N SER A 399 15.01 -4.46 -11.02
CA SER A 399 13.88 -5.30 -11.47
C SER A 399 14.34 -6.57 -12.18
N SER A 400 15.63 -6.82 -12.42
CA SER A 400 16.09 -8.06 -13.03
C SER A 400 15.69 -9.29 -12.20
N PRO A 401 15.44 -10.47 -12.80
CA PRO A 401 14.99 -11.66 -12.06
C PRO A 401 15.93 -12.04 -10.91
N ALA A 402 17.24 -11.89 -11.10
CA ALA A 402 18.24 -12.25 -10.09
C ALA A 402 18.19 -11.34 -8.86
N ILE A 403 17.98 -10.03 -9.05
CA ILE A 403 17.95 -9.05 -7.95
C ILE A 403 16.57 -9.00 -7.31
N SER A 404 15.52 -8.87 -8.12
CA SER A 404 14.15 -8.79 -7.61
C SER A 404 13.72 -10.07 -6.88
N GLY A 405 14.18 -11.26 -7.35
CA GLY A 405 13.91 -12.53 -6.67
C GLY A 405 14.49 -12.61 -5.26
N LEU A 406 15.61 -11.91 -5.00
CA LEU A 406 16.15 -11.76 -3.64
C LEU A 406 15.37 -10.71 -2.85
N ASP A 407 14.99 -9.60 -3.47
CA ASP A 407 14.37 -8.48 -2.78
C ASP A 407 12.95 -8.80 -2.31
N VAL A 408 12.14 -9.51 -3.10
CA VAL A 408 10.78 -9.91 -2.71
C VAL A 408 10.72 -10.96 -1.59
N THR A 409 11.82 -11.64 -1.27
CA THR A 409 11.88 -12.61 -0.17
C THR A 409 12.40 -12.01 1.14
N LEU A 410 12.93 -10.79 1.10
CA LEU A 410 13.47 -10.12 2.28
C LEU A 410 12.37 -9.42 3.06
N GLY A 411 12.01 -9.92 4.23
CA GLY A 411 10.95 -9.41 5.09
C GLY A 411 11.10 -7.98 5.63
N LYS A 412 12.08 -7.23 5.15
CA LYS A 412 12.31 -5.82 5.51
C LYS A 412 12.00 -4.86 4.37
N THR A 413 11.78 -5.38 3.17
CA THR A 413 11.70 -4.57 1.96
C THR A 413 10.27 -4.17 1.62
N GLY A 414 9.24 -4.79 1.98
CA GLY A 414 7.88 -4.55 1.49
C GLY A 414 7.71 -4.75 -0.02
N TYR A 415 8.70 -5.35 -0.70
CA TYR A 415 8.56 -5.72 -2.10
C TYR A 415 7.93 -7.10 -2.19
N ASN A 416 6.81 -7.16 -2.90
CA ASN A 416 6.00 -8.37 -3.08
C ASN A 416 6.21 -8.98 -4.47
N PRO A 417 5.87 -10.26 -4.68
CA PRO A 417 6.08 -10.93 -5.95
C PRO A 417 5.31 -10.29 -7.11
N TYR A 418 6.00 -9.99 -8.20
CA TYR A 418 5.39 -9.43 -9.42
C TYR A 418 5.86 -10.08 -10.72
N ARG A 419 6.81 -11.02 -10.64
CA ARG A 419 7.30 -11.79 -11.78
C ARG A 419 6.76 -13.21 -11.78
N THR A 420 6.60 -13.80 -12.94
CA THR A 420 6.23 -15.21 -13.08
C THR A 420 7.25 -16.12 -12.39
N SER A 421 8.53 -15.79 -12.50
CA SER A 421 9.64 -16.51 -11.85
C SER A 421 9.56 -16.47 -10.33
N HIS A 422 9.00 -15.44 -9.72
CA HIS A 422 8.83 -15.35 -8.26
C HIS A 422 7.88 -16.41 -7.68
N PHE A 423 6.97 -16.93 -8.49
CA PHE A 423 5.99 -17.96 -8.09
C PHE A 423 6.41 -19.38 -8.46
N SER A 424 7.37 -19.55 -9.37
CA SER A 424 7.70 -20.86 -9.93
C SER A 424 8.68 -21.66 -9.08
N ASN A 425 9.37 -21.05 -8.12
CA ASN A 425 10.36 -21.67 -7.26
C ASN A 425 10.17 -21.26 -5.80
N LEU A 426 9.85 -22.24 -4.93
CA LEU A 426 9.66 -22.00 -3.49
C LEU A 426 10.98 -21.89 -2.70
N GLN A 427 12.10 -22.36 -3.25
CA GLN A 427 13.36 -22.44 -2.49
C GLN A 427 13.83 -21.08 -1.94
N PRO A 428 13.81 -19.96 -2.69
CA PRO A 428 14.18 -18.65 -2.14
C PRO A 428 13.32 -18.21 -0.93
N TRP A 429 12.06 -18.59 -0.92
CA TRP A 429 11.14 -18.30 0.18
C TRP A 429 11.43 -19.14 1.42
N ILE A 430 11.80 -20.42 1.21
CA ILE A 430 12.21 -21.32 2.28
C ILE A 430 13.55 -20.85 2.87
N ASP A 431 14.50 -20.48 2.03
CA ASP A 431 15.79 -19.95 2.46
C ASP A 431 15.66 -18.64 3.24
N ALA A 432 14.62 -17.85 2.94
CA ALA A 432 14.26 -16.63 3.69
C ALA A 432 13.54 -16.90 5.02
N GLY A 433 13.22 -18.16 5.35
CA GLY A 433 12.70 -18.58 6.65
C GLY A 433 11.23 -18.97 6.70
N LEU A 434 10.52 -19.04 5.55
CA LEU A 434 9.17 -19.61 5.51
C LEU A 434 9.26 -21.15 5.47
N SER A 435 8.32 -21.84 6.10
CA SER A 435 8.12 -23.26 5.80
C SER A 435 7.56 -23.44 4.39
N GLU A 436 7.73 -24.60 3.79
CA GLU A 436 7.17 -24.92 2.47
C GLU A 436 5.65 -24.72 2.43
N ALA A 437 4.96 -25.11 3.51
CA ALA A 437 3.52 -24.92 3.65
C ALA A 437 3.13 -23.44 3.70
N ALA A 438 3.85 -22.60 4.45
CA ALA A 438 3.62 -21.16 4.54
C ALA A 438 3.89 -20.47 3.21
N ALA A 439 5.00 -20.80 2.54
CA ALA A 439 5.33 -20.25 1.22
C ALA A 439 4.27 -20.62 0.17
N THR A 440 3.84 -21.89 0.14
CA THR A 440 2.80 -22.38 -0.78
C THR A 440 1.47 -21.66 -0.54
N ASN A 441 1.04 -21.51 0.72
CA ASN A 441 -0.20 -20.82 1.05
C ASN A 441 -0.14 -19.34 0.68
N TYR A 442 0.93 -18.65 1.05
CA TYR A 442 1.14 -17.22 0.78
C TYR A 442 1.13 -16.92 -0.72
N LEU A 443 1.98 -17.59 -1.49
CA LEU A 443 2.05 -17.39 -2.94
C LEU A 443 0.75 -17.82 -3.64
N GLY A 444 0.10 -18.88 -3.15
CA GLY A 444 -1.19 -19.33 -3.64
C GLY A 444 -2.31 -18.29 -3.46
N ALA A 445 -2.35 -17.60 -2.33
CA ALA A 445 -3.31 -16.53 -2.08
C ALA A 445 -3.11 -15.32 -3.03
N ILE A 446 -1.85 -14.95 -3.30
CA ILE A 446 -1.51 -13.91 -4.28
C ILE A 446 -1.95 -14.33 -5.69
N GLN A 447 -1.63 -15.56 -6.09
CA GLN A 447 -2.03 -16.08 -7.40
C GLN A 447 -3.56 -16.14 -7.56
N ALA A 448 -4.29 -16.50 -6.50
CA ALA A 448 -5.75 -16.50 -6.52
C ALA A 448 -6.32 -15.10 -6.76
N SER A 449 -5.69 -14.05 -6.21
CA SER A 449 -6.05 -12.65 -6.48
C SER A 449 -5.74 -12.26 -7.92
N LEU A 450 -4.53 -12.55 -8.40
CA LEU A 450 -4.09 -12.21 -9.77
C LEU A 450 -4.87 -12.93 -10.87
N GLN A 451 -5.37 -14.14 -10.61
CA GLN A 451 -6.13 -14.95 -11.57
C GLN A 451 -7.65 -14.70 -11.51
N ASN A 452 -8.10 -13.89 -10.55
CA ASN A 452 -9.52 -13.63 -10.39
C ASN A 452 -10.03 -12.72 -11.53
N LYS A 453 -11.03 -13.19 -12.27
CA LYS A 453 -11.60 -12.46 -13.41
C LYS A 453 -12.35 -11.20 -13.01
N ASN A 454 -12.76 -11.11 -11.75
CA ASN A 454 -13.44 -9.97 -11.18
C ASN A 454 -12.51 -9.11 -10.31
N MET A 455 -11.18 -9.20 -10.52
CA MET A 455 -10.21 -8.35 -9.82
C MET A 455 -10.51 -6.87 -10.05
N VAL A 456 -10.52 -6.08 -8.99
CA VAL A 456 -10.73 -4.63 -9.07
C VAL A 456 -9.41 -3.93 -9.33
N LEU A 457 -9.38 -3.16 -10.40
CA LEU A 457 -8.27 -2.27 -10.75
C LEU A 457 -8.41 -0.94 -10.04
N ASP A 458 -7.30 -0.38 -9.57
CA ASP A 458 -7.34 0.94 -8.94
C ASP A 458 -7.68 2.05 -9.93
N MET A 459 -8.13 3.16 -9.38
CA MET A 459 -8.42 4.37 -10.14
C MET A 459 -7.12 4.96 -10.68
N ARG A 460 -7.00 5.08 -12.00
CA ARG A 460 -5.82 5.62 -12.69
C ARG A 460 -6.21 6.72 -13.68
N ILE A 461 -6.93 7.72 -13.19
CA ILE A 461 -7.41 8.88 -13.96
C ILE A 461 -6.78 10.16 -13.43
N PRO A 462 -6.79 11.27 -14.18
CA PRO A 462 -6.31 12.54 -13.65
C PRO A 462 -6.96 12.90 -12.31
N GLN A 463 -6.17 13.42 -11.39
CA GLN A 463 -6.58 13.82 -10.04
C GLN A 463 -6.99 12.67 -9.10
N THR A 464 -6.50 11.45 -9.32
CA THR A 464 -6.79 10.27 -8.46
C THR A 464 -6.54 10.56 -6.98
N LYS A 465 -5.46 11.29 -6.64
CA LYS A 465 -5.17 11.71 -5.26
C LYS A 465 -6.34 12.46 -4.64
N ARG A 466 -6.97 13.39 -5.39
CA ARG A 466 -8.11 14.17 -4.87
C ARG A 466 -9.34 13.29 -4.61
N TYR A 467 -9.63 12.34 -5.50
CA TYR A 467 -10.74 11.41 -5.29
C TYR A 467 -10.53 10.54 -4.04
N GLN A 468 -9.36 9.93 -3.92
CA GLN A 468 -9.11 8.93 -2.89
C GLN A 468 -8.62 9.56 -1.57
N GLN A 469 -7.54 10.35 -1.60
CA GLN A 469 -6.92 10.84 -0.37
C GLN A 469 -7.64 12.07 0.20
N ASP A 470 -8.05 13.01 -0.67
CA ASP A 470 -8.64 14.25 -0.17
C ASP A 470 -10.14 14.09 0.14
N VAL A 471 -10.90 13.36 -0.70
CA VAL A 471 -12.35 13.20 -0.52
C VAL A 471 -12.70 11.93 0.24
N LEU A 472 -12.37 10.73 -0.32
CA LEU A 472 -12.80 9.45 0.27
C LEU A 472 -12.23 9.27 1.68
N ASP A 473 -10.92 9.44 1.85
CA ASP A 473 -10.26 9.25 3.15
C ASP A 473 -10.77 10.23 4.21
N THR A 474 -11.10 11.47 3.81
CA THR A 474 -11.66 12.46 4.73
C THR A 474 -13.07 12.07 5.18
N ALA A 475 -13.96 11.72 4.26
CA ALA A 475 -15.32 11.32 4.60
C ALA A 475 -15.35 10.03 5.44
N LEU A 476 -14.46 9.07 5.10
CA LEU A 476 -14.30 7.82 5.84
C LEU A 476 -13.82 8.07 7.28
N ALA A 477 -12.82 8.94 7.47
CA ALA A 477 -12.33 9.28 8.80
C ALA A 477 -13.43 9.94 9.67
N GLN A 478 -14.21 10.86 9.10
CA GLN A 478 -15.34 11.48 9.78
C GLN A 478 -16.44 10.47 10.14
N TYR A 479 -16.72 9.52 9.26
CA TYR A 479 -17.67 8.44 9.53
C TYR A 479 -17.20 7.52 10.67
N LEU A 480 -15.95 7.09 10.63
CA LEU A 480 -15.39 6.23 11.67
C LEU A 480 -15.33 6.94 13.03
N ALA A 481 -15.06 8.25 13.04
CA ALA A 481 -15.09 9.08 14.24
C ALA A 481 -16.53 9.38 14.76
N GLY A 482 -17.56 9.03 13.98
CA GLY A 482 -18.97 9.30 14.35
C GLY A 482 -19.43 10.74 14.09
N GLU A 483 -18.66 11.52 13.31
CA GLU A 483 -19.03 12.87 12.89
C GLU A 483 -20.06 12.85 11.74
N LEU A 484 -20.05 11.80 10.92
CA LEU A 484 -21.01 11.51 9.87
C LEU A 484 -21.67 10.16 10.13
N ASP A 485 -22.93 10.03 9.73
CA ASP A 485 -23.57 8.73 9.52
C ASP A 485 -23.26 8.18 8.11
N GLU A 486 -23.75 6.99 7.79
CA GLU A 486 -23.54 6.37 6.48
C GLU A 486 -23.99 7.28 5.34
N ALA A 487 -25.21 7.83 5.44
CA ALA A 487 -25.77 8.70 4.41
C ALA A 487 -24.98 9.99 4.23
N GLY A 488 -24.47 10.56 5.33
CA GLY A 488 -23.60 11.73 5.31
C GLY A 488 -22.27 11.46 4.64
N ALA A 489 -21.64 10.31 4.92
CA ALA A 489 -20.40 9.89 4.30
C ALA A 489 -20.55 9.64 2.79
N GLU A 490 -21.58 8.88 2.39
CA GLU A 490 -21.91 8.61 1.00
C GLU A 490 -22.15 9.90 0.18
N GLN A 491 -22.92 10.85 0.75
CA GLN A 491 -23.17 12.14 0.12
C GLN A 491 -21.90 12.98 -0.01
N ALA A 492 -21.05 13.00 1.02
CA ALA A 492 -19.79 13.74 0.99
C ALA A 492 -18.85 13.18 -0.09
N ILE A 493 -18.74 11.85 -0.19
CA ILE A 493 -17.92 11.19 -1.22
C ILE A 493 -18.47 11.50 -2.61
N ALA A 494 -19.76 11.28 -2.85
CA ALA A 494 -20.38 11.50 -4.15
C ALA A 494 -20.28 12.96 -4.60
N ALA A 495 -20.52 13.92 -3.70
CA ALA A 495 -20.42 15.35 -4.00
C ALA A 495 -18.98 15.75 -4.34
N GLY A 496 -18.01 15.33 -3.53
CA GLY A 496 -16.61 15.63 -3.77
C GLY A 496 -16.07 15.01 -5.06
N TRP A 497 -16.43 13.74 -5.33
CA TRP A 497 -16.04 13.07 -6.56
C TRP A 497 -16.67 13.72 -7.80
N ASN A 498 -17.94 14.08 -7.76
CA ASN A 498 -18.59 14.83 -8.84
C ASN A 498 -17.92 16.19 -9.06
N GLN A 499 -17.58 16.91 -7.99
CA GLN A 499 -16.87 18.18 -8.10
C GLN A 499 -15.54 18.02 -8.85
N VAL A 500 -14.68 17.06 -8.45
CA VAL A 500 -13.41 16.79 -9.14
C VAL A 500 -13.63 16.41 -10.60
N THR A 501 -14.63 15.54 -10.87
CA THR A 501 -14.99 15.11 -12.22
C THR A 501 -15.37 16.30 -13.11
N ASP A 502 -16.21 17.20 -12.61
CA ASP A 502 -16.71 18.35 -13.36
C ASP A 502 -15.63 19.43 -13.56
N GLU A 503 -14.75 19.62 -12.58
CA GLU A 503 -13.60 20.54 -12.70
C GLU A 503 -12.58 20.12 -13.77
N VAL A 504 -12.31 18.80 -13.88
CA VAL A 504 -11.42 18.25 -14.91
C VAL A 504 -12.12 18.18 -16.28
N GLY A 505 -13.43 17.91 -16.26
CA GLY A 505 -14.27 17.68 -17.43
C GLY A 505 -14.77 16.23 -17.48
N ARG A 506 -16.08 16.05 -17.30
CA ARG A 506 -16.73 14.73 -17.16
C ARG A 506 -16.46 13.79 -18.34
N ASP A 507 -16.51 14.30 -19.56
CA ASP A 507 -16.24 13.50 -20.77
C ASP A 507 -14.77 13.05 -20.84
N GLN A 508 -13.84 13.92 -20.41
CA GLN A 508 -12.41 13.59 -20.34
C GLN A 508 -12.15 12.52 -19.28
N GLN A 509 -12.72 12.67 -18.09
CA GLN A 509 -12.57 11.69 -17.02
C GLN A 509 -13.21 10.35 -17.36
N LEU A 510 -14.39 10.38 -17.99
CA LEU A 510 -15.05 9.16 -18.48
C LEU A 510 -14.19 8.42 -19.51
N ALA A 511 -13.61 9.14 -20.47
CA ALA A 511 -12.72 8.55 -21.46
C ALA A 511 -11.47 7.93 -20.81
N ALA A 512 -10.86 8.64 -19.85
CA ALA A 512 -9.71 8.14 -19.10
C ALA A 512 -10.06 6.90 -18.27
N TYR A 513 -11.20 6.92 -17.57
CA TYR A 513 -11.65 5.81 -16.75
C TYR A 513 -11.93 4.54 -17.57
N VAL A 514 -12.69 4.67 -18.64
CA VAL A 514 -13.01 3.57 -19.54
C VAL A 514 -11.74 2.98 -20.18
N ALA A 515 -10.81 3.84 -20.62
CA ALA A 515 -9.52 3.40 -21.16
C ALA A 515 -8.68 2.67 -20.09
N SER A 516 -8.67 3.14 -18.86
CA SER A 516 -7.93 2.50 -17.76
C SER A 516 -8.46 1.11 -17.40
N LEU A 517 -9.73 0.83 -17.67
CA LEU A 517 -10.35 -0.50 -17.51
C LEU A 517 -10.16 -1.42 -18.72
N GLY A 518 -9.50 -0.96 -19.81
CA GLY A 518 -9.34 -1.71 -21.05
C GLY A 518 -10.63 -1.88 -21.85
N VAL A 519 -11.66 -1.08 -21.58
CA VAL A 519 -12.92 -1.10 -22.32
C VAL A 519 -12.74 -0.34 -23.64
N GLN A 520 -12.86 -1.05 -24.76
CA GLN A 520 -12.92 -0.41 -26.08
C GLN A 520 -14.35 0.08 -26.33
N ARG A 521 -14.51 1.34 -26.70
CA ARG A 521 -15.77 1.94 -27.16
C ARG A 521 -15.79 2.09 -28.66
#